data_60225b431516f14288fc5c5d3d9a5b20
#
_entry.id   60225b431516f14288fc5c5d3d9a5b20
#
_cell.length_a   1.000
_cell.length_b   1.000
_cell.length_c   1.000
_cell.angle_alpha   90.00
_cell.angle_beta   90.00
_cell.angle_gamma   90.00
#
_symmetry.space_group_name_H-M   'P 1'
#
loop_
_entity.id
_entity.type
_entity.pdbx_description
1 polymer ?
#
loop_
_entity_poly.entity_id
_entity_poly.type
_entity_poly.pdbx_seq_one_letter_code
_entity_poly.pdbx_strand_id
1 'polypeptide(L)'
;MPKYPLLGMTLTELQSVTKDLGMPAFAAKQIASWLYDKKVTSIDEMTNLSLKHRELLKGEYDLGVVAPVDAMHSIDGTVKYLYRVGENHFVEAVYIPDEDRATLCVSSQVGCKMNCKFCMTGKQGFTASLTANQILNQIAALPERDKLTNVVMMGMGEPLDNLDEVLKALHILTASYGYGWSPKRITLSSVGLRKGLQRFIEESECHLAISLHSPFPSQRSELMPAERAFSIKEMVDLLKNYDFSKQRRLSFEYIVFKGVNDSLIYAKELVKLLRGLDCRMNLIRFHAIPGVDLEGADMETMTAFRDYLTSHGLFTTIRASRGEDIFAACGMLSTAKQEESDKN
;
A
#
# COMPACT_ATOMS: atom_id res chain seq x y z
N MET A 1 7.40 1.74 -31.62
CA MET A 1 7.46 2.69 -30.49
C MET A 1 6.81 2.01 -29.28
N PRO A 2 7.24 2.27 -28.06
CA PRO A 2 6.53 1.77 -26.89
C PRO A 2 5.10 2.34 -26.89
N LYS A 3 4.12 1.51 -26.53
CA LYS A 3 2.72 1.91 -26.44
C LYS A 3 2.41 2.48 -25.06
N TYR A 4 1.40 3.34 -25.01
CA TYR A 4 0.91 3.90 -23.73
C TYR A 4 -0.06 2.94 -23.05
N PRO A 5 0.06 2.68 -21.74
CA PRO A 5 -0.86 1.80 -21.02
C PRO A 5 -2.21 2.47 -20.81
N LEU A 6 -3.31 1.76 -21.12
CA LEU A 6 -4.68 2.20 -20.82
C LEU A 6 -5.05 1.98 -19.34
N LEU A 7 -4.58 0.90 -18.73
CA LEU A 7 -4.76 0.67 -17.30
C LEU A 7 -4.09 1.81 -16.51
N GLY A 8 -4.79 2.34 -15.53
CA GLY A 8 -4.33 3.49 -14.74
C GLY A 8 -4.75 4.84 -15.32
N MET A 9 -5.46 4.89 -16.43
CA MET A 9 -6.07 6.11 -16.94
C MET A 9 -7.42 6.36 -16.25
N THR A 10 -7.62 7.60 -15.81
CA THR A 10 -8.91 8.09 -15.32
C THR A 10 -9.91 8.20 -16.48
N LEU A 11 -11.21 8.32 -16.15
CA LEU A 11 -12.22 8.54 -17.20
C LEU A 11 -11.93 9.78 -18.06
N THR A 12 -11.43 10.86 -17.45
CA THR A 12 -11.07 12.10 -18.15
C THR A 12 -9.92 11.85 -19.13
N GLU A 13 -8.90 11.10 -18.73
CA GLU A 13 -7.78 10.74 -19.63
C GLU A 13 -8.26 9.84 -20.78
N LEU A 14 -9.12 8.85 -20.49
CA LEU A 14 -9.75 8.02 -21.54
C LEU A 14 -10.63 8.83 -22.49
N GLN A 15 -11.29 9.89 -22.00
CA GLN A 15 -12.03 10.82 -22.87
C GLN A 15 -11.09 11.60 -23.81
N SER A 16 -9.92 12.01 -23.32
CA SER A 16 -8.90 12.62 -24.18
C SER A 16 -8.42 11.65 -25.25
N VAL A 17 -8.05 10.42 -24.87
CA VAL A 17 -7.66 9.36 -25.81
C VAL A 17 -8.71 9.14 -26.89
N THR A 18 -9.98 8.98 -26.50
CA THR A 18 -11.06 8.73 -27.49
C THR A 18 -11.30 9.92 -28.42
N LYS A 19 -11.16 11.14 -27.90
CA LYS A 19 -11.27 12.38 -28.70
C LYS A 19 -10.14 12.46 -29.71
N ASP A 20 -8.91 12.23 -29.31
CA ASP A 20 -7.72 12.33 -30.18
C ASP A 20 -7.75 11.28 -31.29
N LEU A 21 -8.31 10.09 -31.00
CA LEU A 21 -8.54 9.03 -32.00
C LEU A 21 -9.82 9.19 -32.82
N GLY A 22 -10.55 10.30 -32.67
CA GLY A 22 -11.80 10.55 -33.41
C GLY A 22 -12.91 9.55 -33.09
N MET A 23 -12.93 8.99 -31.88
CA MET A 23 -13.95 8.05 -31.42
C MET A 23 -15.15 8.79 -30.80
N PRO A 24 -16.36 8.17 -30.76
CA PRO A 24 -17.50 8.76 -30.08
C PRO A 24 -17.24 9.00 -28.58
N ALA A 25 -17.80 10.06 -28.00
CA ALA A 25 -17.59 10.44 -26.60
C ALA A 25 -17.93 9.32 -25.59
N PHE A 26 -18.90 8.44 -25.90
CA PHE A 26 -19.26 7.32 -25.02
C PHE A 26 -18.21 6.19 -25.01
N ALA A 27 -17.32 6.14 -26.00
CA ALA A 27 -16.29 5.08 -26.09
C ALA A 27 -15.36 5.07 -24.89
N ALA A 28 -15.07 6.22 -24.27
CA ALA A 28 -14.26 6.30 -23.04
C ALA A 28 -14.86 5.49 -21.88
N LYS A 29 -16.18 5.58 -21.68
CA LYS A 29 -16.88 4.78 -20.66
C LYS A 29 -16.88 3.28 -20.99
N GLN A 30 -16.98 2.95 -22.28
CA GLN A 30 -16.88 1.55 -22.72
C GLN A 30 -15.50 0.98 -22.44
N ILE A 31 -14.44 1.74 -22.79
CA ILE A 31 -13.06 1.33 -22.50
C ILE A 31 -12.85 1.15 -20.98
N ALA A 32 -13.30 2.11 -20.16
CA ALA A 32 -13.20 2.00 -18.70
C ALA A 32 -13.89 0.75 -18.17
N SER A 33 -15.10 0.43 -18.63
CA SER A 33 -15.82 -0.79 -18.24
C SER A 33 -15.05 -2.07 -18.62
N TRP A 34 -14.44 -2.10 -19.81
CA TRP A 34 -13.63 -3.25 -20.22
C TRP A 34 -12.37 -3.41 -19.36
N LEU A 35 -11.69 -2.30 -19.04
CA LEU A 35 -10.46 -2.33 -18.23
C LEU A 35 -10.73 -2.73 -16.77
N TYR A 36 -11.69 -2.06 -16.13
CA TYR A 36 -11.82 -2.08 -14.67
C TYR A 36 -12.90 -3.04 -14.15
N ASP A 37 -14.00 -3.19 -14.88
CA ASP A 37 -15.11 -4.07 -14.50
C ASP A 37 -14.95 -5.47 -15.13
N LYS A 38 -14.82 -5.55 -16.45
CA LYS A 38 -14.69 -6.82 -17.17
C LYS A 38 -13.29 -7.44 -17.15
N LYS A 39 -12.27 -6.60 -16.82
CA LYS A 39 -10.88 -7.03 -16.63
C LYS A 39 -10.31 -7.83 -17.82
N VAL A 40 -10.51 -7.30 -19.03
CA VAL A 40 -10.08 -7.96 -20.27
C VAL A 40 -8.58 -8.16 -20.36
N THR A 41 -8.16 -9.12 -21.16
CA THR A 41 -6.76 -9.45 -21.41
C THR A 41 -6.25 -8.96 -22.77
N SER A 42 -7.17 -8.47 -23.64
CA SER A 42 -6.86 -7.93 -24.95
C SER A 42 -7.83 -6.79 -25.33
N ILE A 43 -7.35 -5.79 -26.09
CA ILE A 43 -8.20 -4.76 -26.70
C ILE A 43 -9.22 -5.40 -27.69
N ASP A 44 -8.89 -6.55 -28.27
CA ASP A 44 -9.78 -7.25 -29.18
C ASP A 44 -11.06 -7.78 -28.53
N GLU A 45 -11.05 -7.99 -27.21
CA GLU A 45 -12.23 -8.37 -26.43
C GLU A 45 -13.24 -7.22 -26.25
N MET A 46 -12.86 -5.97 -26.52
CA MET A 46 -13.74 -4.80 -26.40
C MET A 46 -14.78 -4.74 -27.53
N THR A 47 -15.65 -5.75 -27.58
CA THR A 47 -16.55 -6.04 -28.73
C THR A 47 -17.61 -4.98 -29.00
N ASN A 48 -17.92 -4.10 -28.05
CA ASN A 48 -18.81 -2.95 -28.26
C ASN A 48 -18.09 -1.73 -28.88
N LEU A 49 -16.77 -1.82 -29.09
CA LEU A 49 -16.03 -0.90 -29.96
C LEU A 49 -15.97 -1.49 -31.39
N SER A 50 -16.10 -0.65 -32.41
CA SER A 50 -15.93 -1.09 -33.80
C SER A 50 -14.52 -1.64 -34.03
N LEU A 51 -14.35 -2.53 -35.01
CA LEU A 51 -13.04 -3.04 -35.42
C LEU A 51 -12.07 -1.88 -35.70
N LYS A 52 -12.53 -0.87 -36.45
CA LYS A 52 -11.73 0.33 -36.75
C LYS A 52 -11.19 0.99 -35.46
N HIS A 53 -12.04 1.16 -34.44
CA HIS A 53 -11.66 1.82 -33.20
C HIS A 53 -10.69 0.96 -32.37
N ARG A 54 -10.87 -0.36 -32.38
CA ARG A 54 -9.91 -1.27 -31.73
C ARG A 54 -8.53 -1.23 -32.40
N GLU A 55 -8.47 -1.18 -33.73
CA GLU A 55 -7.21 -1.02 -34.45
C GLU A 55 -6.54 0.31 -34.19
N LEU A 56 -7.29 1.43 -34.13
CA LEU A 56 -6.75 2.74 -33.74
C LEU A 56 -6.15 2.70 -32.33
N LEU A 57 -6.87 2.14 -31.35
CA LEU A 57 -6.34 1.98 -30.01
C LEU A 57 -5.06 1.14 -30.00
N LYS A 58 -5.05 -0.02 -30.65
CA LYS A 58 -3.87 -0.90 -30.73
C LYS A 58 -2.67 -0.25 -31.42
N GLY A 59 -2.87 0.77 -32.24
CA GLY A 59 -1.79 1.54 -32.88
C GLY A 59 -0.89 2.23 -31.87
N GLU A 60 -1.47 2.85 -30.84
CA GLU A 60 -0.75 3.73 -29.89
C GLU A 60 -0.79 3.21 -28.43
N TYR A 61 -1.77 2.36 -28.10
CA TYR A 61 -2.01 1.91 -26.74
C TYR A 61 -1.96 0.40 -26.62
N ASP A 62 -1.68 -0.05 -25.40
CA ASP A 62 -1.90 -1.43 -24.94
C ASP A 62 -2.71 -1.42 -23.64
N LEU A 63 -3.04 -2.60 -23.12
CA LEU A 63 -3.78 -2.67 -21.84
C LEU A 63 -2.96 -2.19 -20.67
N GLY A 64 -1.64 -2.31 -20.72
CA GLY A 64 -0.75 -2.01 -19.61
C GLY A 64 -0.79 -3.05 -18.49
N VAL A 65 -1.26 -4.27 -18.78
CA VAL A 65 -1.31 -5.39 -17.82
C VAL A 65 -0.13 -6.31 -18.08
N VAL A 66 0.76 -6.44 -17.07
CA VAL A 66 1.97 -7.25 -17.14
C VAL A 66 1.93 -8.29 -16.00
N ALA A 67 1.99 -9.55 -16.34
CA ALA A 67 1.99 -10.65 -15.37
C ALA A 67 3.20 -10.56 -14.42
N PRO A 68 3.09 -11.08 -13.17
CA PRO A 68 4.26 -11.20 -12.30
C PRO A 68 5.31 -12.09 -12.94
N VAL A 69 6.58 -11.80 -12.70
CA VAL A 69 7.72 -12.56 -13.26
C VAL A 69 8.12 -13.73 -12.36
N ASP A 70 7.73 -13.68 -11.09
CA ASP A 70 8.00 -14.75 -10.12
C ASP A 70 6.93 -14.78 -9.02
N ALA A 71 6.80 -15.93 -8.32
CA ALA A 71 5.88 -16.12 -7.21
C ALA A 71 6.49 -17.07 -6.17
N MET A 72 6.50 -16.64 -4.90
CA MET A 72 6.90 -17.46 -3.77
C MET A 72 5.69 -17.80 -2.90
N HIS A 73 5.51 -19.08 -2.58
CA HIS A 73 4.36 -19.59 -1.83
C HIS A 73 4.76 -19.94 -0.39
N SER A 74 4.08 -19.35 0.58
CA SER A 74 4.21 -19.67 2.00
C SER A 74 3.37 -20.89 2.39
N ILE A 75 3.78 -21.57 3.45
CA ILE A 75 3.01 -22.66 4.05
C ILE A 75 1.65 -22.23 4.62
N ASP A 76 1.47 -20.93 4.91
CA ASP A 76 0.22 -20.35 5.41
C ASP A 76 -0.73 -19.87 4.28
N GLY A 77 -0.41 -20.18 3.02
CA GLY A 77 -1.17 -19.79 1.85
C GLY A 77 -0.87 -18.39 1.32
N THR A 78 -0.04 -17.60 2.01
CA THR A 78 0.42 -16.30 1.51
C THR A 78 1.27 -16.49 0.26
N VAL A 79 1.11 -15.61 -0.73
CA VAL A 79 1.91 -15.63 -1.96
C VAL A 79 2.55 -14.27 -2.17
N LYS A 80 3.86 -14.25 -2.32
CA LYS A 80 4.63 -13.06 -2.68
C LYS A 80 4.94 -13.08 -4.16
N TYR A 81 4.43 -12.08 -4.87
CA TYR A 81 4.61 -11.90 -6.31
C TYR A 81 5.66 -10.85 -6.59
N LEU A 82 6.49 -11.09 -7.60
CA LEU A 82 7.47 -10.16 -8.14
C LEU A 82 6.96 -9.56 -9.44
N TYR A 83 6.86 -8.25 -9.52
CA TYR A 83 6.44 -7.52 -10.71
C TYR A 83 7.61 -6.71 -11.29
N ARG A 84 7.81 -6.81 -12.61
CA ARG A 84 8.71 -5.93 -13.33
C ARG A 84 8.02 -4.59 -13.59
N VAL A 85 8.68 -3.48 -13.22
CA VAL A 85 8.15 -2.11 -13.36
C VAL A 85 9.08 -1.18 -14.17
N GLY A 86 10.09 -1.74 -14.80
CA GLY A 86 11.06 -1.08 -15.66
C GLY A 86 12.01 -2.10 -16.27
N GLU A 87 13.03 -1.66 -16.97
CA GLU A 87 14.00 -2.59 -17.59
C GLU A 87 14.64 -3.50 -16.54
N ASN A 88 15.13 -2.91 -15.44
CA ASN A 88 15.79 -3.64 -14.34
C ASN A 88 15.18 -3.26 -12.98
N HIS A 89 13.91 -2.85 -12.93
CA HIS A 89 13.25 -2.49 -11.69
C HIS A 89 12.11 -3.44 -11.39
N PHE A 90 12.06 -3.85 -10.13
CA PHE A 90 11.06 -4.80 -9.64
C PHE A 90 10.44 -4.29 -8.35
N VAL A 91 9.21 -4.73 -8.10
CA VAL A 91 8.53 -4.56 -6.82
C VAL A 91 7.84 -5.85 -6.42
N GLU A 92 7.71 -6.04 -5.11
CA GLU A 92 6.98 -7.16 -4.54
C GLU A 92 5.57 -6.74 -4.13
N ALA A 93 4.60 -7.63 -4.34
CA ALA A 93 3.26 -7.54 -3.78
C ALA A 93 2.92 -8.85 -3.07
N VAL A 94 2.12 -8.79 -2.00
CA VAL A 94 1.82 -9.96 -1.19
C VAL A 94 0.32 -10.20 -1.15
N TYR A 95 -0.10 -11.35 -1.67
CA TYR A 95 -1.46 -11.87 -1.54
C TYR A 95 -1.58 -12.62 -0.21
N ILE A 96 -2.52 -12.23 0.62
CA ILE A 96 -2.73 -12.77 1.96
C ILE A 96 -4.16 -13.28 2.04
N PRO A 97 -4.38 -14.61 1.87
CA PRO A 97 -5.69 -15.22 2.07
C PRO A 97 -6.02 -15.33 3.57
N ASP A 98 -7.27 -15.18 3.90
CA ASP A 98 -7.86 -15.44 5.22
C ASP A 98 -9.23 -16.08 5.00
N GLU A 99 -9.92 -16.58 6.04
CA GLU A 99 -11.18 -17.33 5.90
C GLU A 99 -12.18 -16.64 4.95
N ASP A 100 -12.65 -15.45 5.30
CA ASP A 100 -13.63 -14.67 4.52
C ASP A 100 -13.00 -13.46 3.83
N ARG A 101 -11.66 -13.34 3.85
CA ARG A 101 -10.97 -12.16 3.35
C ARG A 101 -9.70 -12.52 2.61
N ALA A 102 -9.49 -11.87 1.49
CA ALA A 102 -8.23 -11.89 0.78
C ALA A 102 -7.70 -10.46 0.61
N THR A 103 -6.51 -10.21 1.14
CA THR A 103 -5.88 -8.88 1.12
C THR A 103 -4.68 -8.90 0.21
N LEU A 104 -4.54 -7.89 -0.65
CA LEU A 104 -3.31 -7.64 -1.38
C LEU A 104 -2.55 -6.47 -0.75
N CYS A 105 -1.32 -6.73 -0.35
CA CYS A 105 -0.36 -5.71 0.05
C CYS A 105 0.38 -5.23 -1.20
N VAL A 106 0.18 -3.97 -1.60
CA VAL A 106 0.76 -3.39 -2.83
C VAL A 106 1.88 -2.42 -2.52
N SER A 107 2.83 -2.33 -3.44
CA SER A 107 3.95 -1.40 -3.42
C SER A 107 3.62 -0.11 -4.17
N SER A 108 4.22 1.00 -3.74
CA SER A 108 4.07 2.33 -4.34
C SER A 108 5.37 2.90 -4.91
N GLN A 109 6.52 2.32 -4.57
CA GLN A 109 7.84 2.74 -5.04
C GLN A 109 8.77 1.54 -5.19
N VAL A 110 9.82 1.68 -5.99
CA VAL A 110 10.99 0.80 -6.01
C VAL A 110 11.94 1.31 -4.94
N GLY A 111 12.05 0.59 -3.82
CA GLY A 111 12.76 1.05 -2.64
C GLY A 111 12.02 2.17 -1.88
N CYS A 112 12.69 2.84 -0.92
CA CYS A 112 12.05 3.85 -0.07
C CYS A 112 13.08 4.86 0.46
N LYS A 113 12.73 6.15 0.46
CA LYS A 113 13.58 7.24 1.00
C LYS A 113 13.56 7.33 2.53
N MET A 114 12.57 6.72 3.19
CA MET A 114 12.33 6.96 4.62
C MET A 114 13.38 6.34 5.53
N ASN A 115 14.12 5.35 5.06
CA ASN A 115 15.24 4.71 5.75
C ASN A 115 14.89 4.27 7.20
N CYS A 116 13.72 3.70 7.40
CA CYS A 116 13.31 3.15 8.69
C CYS A 116 14.24 2.00 9.08
N LYS A 117 14.75 2.00 10.34
CA LYS A 117 15.77 1.07 10.82
C LYS A 117 15.35 -0.41 10.71
N PHE A 118 14.06 -0.68 10.82
CA PHE A 118 13.45 -2.02 10.85
C PHE A 118 12.89 -2.48 9.49
N CYS A 119 13.18 -1.78 8.39
CA CYS A 119 12.54 -2.04 7.10
C CYS A 119 13.57 -2.31 5.99
N MET A 120 13.49 -3.47 5.35
CA MET A 120 14.37 -3.86 4.24
C MET A 120 14.24 -2.93 3.04
N THR A 121 13.01 -2.51 2.70
CA THR A 121 12.77 -1.55 1.61
C THR A 121 13.48 -0.22 1.86
N GLY A 122 13.50 0.25 3.11
CA GLY A 122 14.23 1.47 3.48
C GLY A 122 15.74 1.30 3.36
N LYS A 123 16.26 0.11 3.68
CA LYS A 123 17.70 -0.21 3.53
C LYS A 123 18.14 -0.37 2.09
N GLN A 124 17.25 -0.85 1.21
CA GLN A 124 17.50 -0.91 -0.24
C GLN A 124 17.75 0.48 -0.83
N GLY A 125 17.22 1.54 -0.20
CA GLY A 125 17.23 2.88 -0.75
C GLY A 125 16.09 3.11 -1.75
N PHE A 126 16.05 4.30 -2.34
CA PHE A 126 15.00 4.71 -3.29
C PHE A 126 15.54 4.71 -4.72
N THR A 127 14.79 4.12 -5.63
CA THR A 127 15.11 4.10 -7.06
C THR A 127 14.07 4.89 -7.87
N ALA A 128 12.79 4.58 -7.75
CA ALA A 128 11.73 5.20 -8.54
C ALA A 128 10.37 5.18 -7.84
N SER A 129 9.50 6.13 -8.18
CA SER A 129 8.07 6.08 -7.84
C SER A 129 7.30 5.31 -8.91
N LEU A 130 6.30 4.52 -8.50
CA LEU A 130 5.44 3.80 -9.41
C LEU A 130 4.37 4.73 -9.99
N THR A 131 4.01 4.54 -11.26
CA THR A 131 2.83 5.15 -11.86
C THR A 131 1.55 4.49 -11.37
N ALA A 132 0.40 5.14 -11.55
CA ALA A 132 -0.91 4.55 -11.24
C ALA A 132 -1.14 3.23 -12.00
N ASN A 133 -0.67 3.13 -13.25
CA ASN A 133 -0.67 1.86 -13.99
C ASN A 133 0.08 0.77 -13.23
N GLN A 134 1.32 1.02 -12.81
CA GLN A 134 2.17 0.03 -12.14
C GLN A 134 1.62 -0.36 -10.75
N ILE A 135 0.97 0.57 -10.05
CA ILE A 135 0.27 0.29 -8.79
C ILE A 135 -0.95 -0.62 -9.06
N LEU A 136 -1.79 -0.26 -10.02
CA LEU A 136 -2.99 -1.02 -10.35
C LEU A 136 -2.68 -2.34 -11.04
N ASN A 137 -1.55 -2.46 -11.74
CA ASN A 137 -1.10 -3.71 -12.34
C ASN A 137 -0.91 -4.83 -11.32
N GLN A 138 -0.46 -4.51 -10.11
CA GLN A 138 -0.32 -5.51 -9.04
C GLN A 138 -1.68 -6.13 -8.66
N ILE A 139 -2.79 -5.41 -8.89
CA ILE A 139 -4.16 -5.90 -8.69
C ILE A 139 -4.68 -6.59 -9.96
N ALA A 140 -4.54 -5.94 -11.12
CA ALA A 140 -5.10 -6.40 -12.39
C ALA A 140 -4.46 -7.71 -12.88
N ALA A 141 -3.15 -7.87 -12.68
CA ALA A 141 -2.38 -9.02 -13.10
C ALA A 141 -2.23 -10.11 -12.00
N LEU A 142 -2.85 -9.91 -10.84
CA LEU A 142 -2.84 -10.91 -9.77
C LEU A 142 -3.62 -12.16 -10.22
N PRO A 143 -3.06 -13.37 -10.10
CA PRO A 143 -3.79 -14.62 -10.42
C PRO A 143 -5.08 -14.78 -9.62
N GLU A 144 -5.09 -14.41 -8.34
CA GLU A 144 -6.24 -14.49 -7.42
C GLU A 144 -7.10 -13.21 -7.38
N ARG A 145 -6.99 -12.33 -8.37
CA ARG A 145 -7.67 -11.01 -8.40
C ARG A 145 -9.16 -11.05 -8.08
N ASP A 146 -9.84 -12.11 -8.50
CA ASP A 146 -11.30 -12.24 -8.31
C ASP A 146 -11.68 -12.64 -6.88
N LYS A 147 -10.72 -13.12 -6.09
CA LYS A 147 -10.89 -13.40 -4.65
C LYS A 147 -10.62 -12.19 -3.77
N LEU A 148 -10.02 -11.10 -4.32
CA LEU A 148 -9.63 -9.94 -3.52
C LEU A 148 -10.82 -9.24 -2.88
N THR A 149 -10.71 -9.05 -1.56
CA THR A 149 -11.65 -8.28 -0.77
C THR A 149 -11.07 -6.94 -0.30
N ASN A 150 -9.75 -6.86 -0.09
CA ASN A 150 -9.08 -5.70 0.47
C ASN A 150 -7.74 -5.42 -0.20
N VAL A 151 -7.34 -4.15 -0.18
CA VAL A 151 -5.99 -3.71 -0.57
C VAL A 151 -5.37 -2.89 0.56
N VAL A 152 -4.10 -3.12 0.84
CA VAL A 152 -3.32 -2.31 1.79
C VAL A 152 -2.06 -1.79 1.10
N MET A 153 -1.81 -0.50 1.18
CA MET A 153 -0.57 0.12 0.68
C MET A 153 0.48 0.09 1.80
N MET A 154 1.01 -1.12 2.05
CA MET A 154 1.98 -1.43 3.10
C MET A 154 3.18 -2.22 2.53
N GLY A 155 3.32 -2.27 1.21
CA GLY A 155 4.43 -2.88 0.49
C GLY A 155 5.65 -1.96 0.44
N MET A 156 6.39 -2.02 -0.67
CA MET A 156 7.58 -1.20 -0.87
C MET A 156 7.21 0.26 -1.14
N GLY A 157 7.93 1.18 -0.47
CA GLY A 157 7.79 2.63 -0.66
C GLY A 157 6.98 3.34 0.43
N GLU A 158 7.00 4.67 0.35
CA GLU A 158 6.16 5.56 1.16
C GLU A 158 5.07 6.16 0.26
N PRO A 159 3.79 5.77 0.44
CA PRO A 159 2.73 6.22 -0.46
C PRO A 159 2.54 7.74 -0.50
N LEU A 160 2.77 8.45 0.61
CA LEU A 160 2.64 9.92 0.63
C LEU A 160 3.81 10.65 -0.06
N ASP A 161 4.94 9.97 -0.34
CA ASP A 161 6.03 10.50 -1.17
C ASP A 161 5.75 10.33 -2.68
N ASN A 162 4.76 9.48 -3.03
CA ASN A 162 4.26 9.25 -4.39
C ASN A 162 2.76 9.57 -4.51
N LEU A 163 2.30 10.62 -3.84
CA LEU A 163 0.90 10.84 -3.55
C LEU A 163 0.01 11.00 -4.79
N ASP A 164 0.47 11.71 -5.83
CA ASP A 164 -0.35 11.97 -7.02
C ASP A 164 -0.73 10.67 -7.74
N GLU A 165 0.22 9.78 -7.96
CA GLU A 165 -0.02 8.49 -8.60
C GLU A 165 -0.83 7.54 -7.69
N VAL A 166 -0.59 7.61 -6.38
CA VAL A 166 -1.34 6.86 -5.38
C VAL A 166 -2.79 7.32 -5.33
N LEU A 167 -3.07 8.63 -5.23
CA LEU A 167 -4.43 9.17 -5.25
C LEU A 167 -5.16 8.84 -6.56
N LYS A 168 -4.46 8.90 -7.68
CA LYS A 168 -5.00 8.48 -8.98
C LYS A 168 -5.41 7.01 -8.97
N ALA A 169 -4.57 6.12 -8.46
CA ALA A 169 -4.87 4.70 -8.33
C ALA A 169 -6.07 4.46 -7.38
N LEU A 170 -6.09 5.13 -6.22
CA LEU A 170 -7.19 5.05 -5.25
C LEU A 170 -8.52 5.57 -5.83
N HIS A 171 -8.46 6.67 -6.59
CA HIS A 171 -9.63 7.19 -7.29
C HIS A 171 -10.20 6.16 -8.28
N ILE A 172 -9.36 5.51 -9.09
CA ILE A 172 -9.79 4.47 -10.03
C ILE A 172 -10.36 3.25 -9.29
N LEU A 173 -9.77 2.86 -8.16
CA LEU A 173 -10.29 1.76 -7.35
C LEU A 173 -11.68 2.05 -6.76
N THR A 174 -11.97 3.30 -6.41
CA THR A 174 -13.22 3.67 -5.73
C THR A 174 -14.28 4.27 -6.64
N ALA A 175 -13.90 4.82 -7.80
CA ALA A 175 -14.82 5.45 -8.74
C ALA A 175 -15.80 4.44 -9.36
N SER A 176 -17.03 4.89 -9.63
CA SER A 176 -18.08 4.08 -10.26
C SER A 176 -17.77 3.62 -11.68
N TYR A 177 -16.91 4.34 -12.39
CA TYR A 177 -16.43 3.93 -13.71
C TYR A 177 -15.20 2.99 -13.64
N GLY A 178 -14.57 2.91 -12.48
CA GLY A 178 -13.40 2.10 -12.20
C GLY A 178 -13.78 0.74 -11.58
N TYR A 179 -13.06 0.33 -10.53
CA TYR A 179 -13.36 -0.93 -9.83
C TYR A 179 -14.61 -0.86 -8.95
N GLY A 180 -15.10 0.35 -8.59
CA GLY A 180 -16.28 0.54 -7.76
C GLY A 180 -16.15 0.03 -6.32
N TRP A 181 -14.95 -0.10 -5.81
CA TRP A 181 -14.73 -0.61 -4.46
C TRP A 181 -15.10 0.40 -3.39
N SER A 182 -15.66 -0.08 -2.30
CA SER A 182 -15.82 0.77 -1.12
C SER A 182 -14.46 1.22 -0.58
N PRO A 183 -14.28 2.51 -0.27
CA PRO A 183 -13.04 3.00 0.37
C PRO A 183 -12.66 2.25 1.65
N LYS A 184 -13.64 1.66 2.35
CA LYS A 184 -13.42 0.82 3.54
C LYS A 184 -12.62 -0.46 3.27
N ARG A 185 -12.50 -0.87 2.03
CA ARG A 185 -11.70 -2.04 1.60
C ARG A 185 -10.24 -1.69 1.37
N ILE A 186 -9.86 -0.41 1.47
CA ILE A 186 -8.54 0.09 1.12
C ILE A 186 -7.94 0.80 2.33
N THR A 187 -6.70 0.45 2.68
CA THR A 187 -5.94 1.14 3.74
C THR A 187 -4.61 1.65 3.18
N LEU A 188 -4.36 2.94 3.32
CA LEU A 188 -3.06 3.53 3.08
C LEU A 188 -2.29 3.62 4.40
N SER A 189 -1.06 3.10 4.42
CA SER A 189 -0.14 3.23 5.56
C SER A 189 0.98 4.21 5.22
N SER A 190 1.37 5.03 6.20
CA SER A 190 2.41 6.04 6.03
C SER A 190 3.18 6.29 7.32
N VAL A 191 4.43 6.72 7.17
CA VAL A 191 5.23 7.29 8.26
C VAL A 191 4.74 8.69 8.68
N GLY A 192 3.91 9.34 7.83
CA GLY A 192 3.35 10.66 8.01
C GLY A 192 4.23 11.77 7.43
N LEU A 193 3.99 12.16 6.18
CA LEU A 193 4.57 13.34 5.56
C LEU A 193 3.52 14.46 5.58
N ARG A 194 3.79 15.59 6.27
CA ARG A 194 2.79 16.63 6.60
C ARG A 194 1.87 16.98 5.41
N LYS A 195 2.44 17.45 4.30
CA LYS A 195 1.65 17.88 3.13
C LYS A 195 0.90 16.73 2.48
N GLY A 196 1.56 15.58 2.35
CA GLY A 196 0.94 14.39 1.77
C GLY A 196 -0.20 13.86 2.64
N LEU A 197 -0.04 13.87 3.95
CA LEU A 197 -1.06 13.43 4.91
C LEU A 197 -2.32 14.30 4.82
N GLN A 198 -2.17 15.64 4.80
CA GLN A 198 -3.30 16.56 4.68
C GLN A 198 -4.06 16.32 3.37
N ARG A 199 -3.36 16.30 2.24
CA ARG A 199 -3.98 16.02 0.94
C ARG A 199 -4.67 14.67 0.89
N PHE A 200 -4.05 13.60 1.40
CA PHE A 200 -4.68 12.29 1.46
C PHE A 200 -6.00 12.32 2.25
N ILE A 201 -6.02 12.99 3.38
CA ILE A 201 -7.22 13.12 4.22
C ILE A 201 -8.32 13.92 3.49
N GLU A 202 -7.95 14.94 2.73
CA GLU A 202 -8.88 15.83 2.02
C GLU A 202 -9.38 15.22 0.70
N GLU A 203 -8.53 14.46 -0.01
CA GLU A 203 -8.80 13.97 -1.37
C GLU A 203 -9.21 12.48 -1.43
N SER A 204 -9.17 11.74 -0.31
CA SER A 204 -9.52 10.31 -0.26
C SER A 204 -10.35 9.96 0.97
N GLU A 205 -11.26 8.99 0.84
CA GLU A 205 -12.02 8.41 1.95
C GLU A 205 -11.50 7.04 2.40
N CYS A 206 -10.39 6.58 1.85
CA CYS A 206 -9.76 5.31 2.23
C CYS A 206 -9.26 5.36 3.68
N HIS A 207 -9.16 4.19 4.32
CA HIS A 207 -8.63 4.10 5.67
C HIS A 207 -7.17 4.54 5.74
N LEU A 208 -6.81 5.15 6.87
CA LEU A 208 -5.47 5.66 7.15
C LEU A 208 -4.84 4.86 8.28
N ALA A 209 -3.61 4.40 8.07
CA ALA A 209 -2.76 3.78 9.08
C ALA A 209 -1.46 4.61 9.23
N ILE A 210 -1.11 4.98 10.45
CA ILE A 210 0.11 5.73 10.74
C ILE A 210 1.12 4.84 11.43
N SER A 211 2.32 4.75 10.87
CA SER A 211 3.46 4.09 11.50
C SER A 211 3.93 4.91 12.70
N LEU A 212 3.65 4.44 13.93
CA LEU A 212 3.95 5.18 15.15
C LEU A 212 5.25 4.67 15.81
N HIS A 213 5.30 3.41 16.19
CA HIS A 213 6.42 2.63 16.73
C HIS A 213 7.12 3.18 17.98
N SER A 214 6.95 4.45 18.33
CA SER A 214 7.31 5.04 19.62
C SER A 214 6.51 6.32 19.90
N PRO A 215 6.00 6.53 21.14
CA PRO A 215 5.40 7.79 21.55
C PRO A 215 6.43 8.87 21.86
N PHE A 216 7.72 8.51 21.97
CA PHE A 216 8.82 9.42 22.29
C PHE A 216 9.53 9.89 21.01
N PRO A 217 9.51 11.20 20.68
CA PRO A 217 10.10 11.73 19.46
C PRO A 217 11.58 11.40 19.26
N SER A 218 12.40 11.42 20.32
CA SER A 218 13.82 11.05 20.23
C SER A 218 14.02 9.64 19.75
N GLN A 219 13.36 8.67 20.38
CA GLN A 219 13.45 7.27 20.00
C GLN A 219 12.78 6.99 18.65
N ARG A 220 11.63 7.64 18.37
CA ARG A 220 11.00 7.52 17.05
C ARG A 220 11.92 8.00 15.95
N SER A 221 12.69 9.08 16.17
CA SER A 221 13.69 9.58 15.22
C SER A 221 14.84 8.59 14.95
N GLU A 222 15.20 7.76 15.92
CA GLU A 222 16.20 6.69 15.75
C GLU A 222 15.65 5.52 14.93
N LEU A 223 14.38 5.18 15.13
CA LEU A 223 13.68 4.11 14.40
C LEU A 223 13.24 4.57 13.01
N MET A 224 12.77 5.82 12.90
CA MET A 224 12.16 6.41 11.71
C MET A 224 12.63 7.86 11.53
N PRO A 225 13.61 8.13 10.67
CA PRO A 225 14.16 9.48 10.47
C PRO A 225 13.13 10.54 10.04
N ALA A 226 11.99 10.14 9.46
CA ALA A 226 10.88 11.03 9.09
C ALA A 226 10.33 11.85 10.27
N GLU A 227 10.49 11.39 11.51
CA GLU A 227 10.13 12.13 12.74
C GLU A 227 10.74 13.54 12.81
N ARG A 228 11.95 13.71 12.26
CA ARG A 228 12.65 15.00 12.25
C ARG A 228 11.96 16.06 11.40
N ALA A 229 11.23 15.63 10.36
CA ALA A 229 10.53 16.53 9.46
C ALA A 229 9.10 16.84 9.94
N PHE A 230 8.46 15.85 10.59
CA PHE A 230 7.11 15.99 11.13
C PHE A 230 6.95 15.05 12.32
N SER A 231 6.96 15.66 13.51
CA SER A 231 6.92 14.87 14.76
C SER A 231 5.58 14.19 14.98
N ILE A 232 5.60 13.05 15.67
CA ILE A 232 4.38 12.31 15.99
C ILE A 232 3.40 13.13 16.82
N LYS A 233 3.88 14.05 17.67
CA LYS A 233 3.04 14.94 18.45
C LYS A 233 2.29 15.94 17.55
N GLU A 234 3.02 16.63 16.67
CA GLU A 234 2.40 17.53 15.69
C GLU A 234 1.45 16.80 14.74
N MET A 235 1.78 15.56 14.38
CA MET A 235 0.93 14.72 13.54
C MET A 235 -0.38 14.38 14.25
N VAL A 236 -0.33 13.97 15.51
CA VAL A 236 -1.53 13.68 16.31
C VAL A 236 -2.36 14.94 16.50
N ASP A 237 -1.74 16.08 16.74
CA ASP A 237 -2.45 17.37 16.87
C ASP A 237 -3.10 17.77 15.54
N LEU A 238 -2.46 17.53 14.40
CA LEU A 238 -3.07 17.71 13.08
C LEU A 238 -4.28 16.79 12.89
N LEU A 239 -4.13 15.49 13.21
CA LEU A 239 -5.19 14.49 13.03
C LEU A 239 -6.44 14.77 13.88
N LYS A 240 -6.31 15.42 15.06
CA LYS A 240 -7.44 15.83 15.90
C LYS A 240 -8.36 16.87 15.23
N ASN A 241 -7.90 17.55 14.18
CA ASN A 241 -8.74 18.48 13.42
C ASN A 241 -9.67 17.80 12.39
N TYR A 242 -9.59 16.48 12.23
CA TYR A 242 -10.37 15.71 11.26
C TYR A 242 -11.30 14.72 11.96
N ASP A 243 -12.45 14.43 11.33
CA ASP A 243 -13.44 13.48 11.82
C ASP A 243 -13.16 12.07 11.25
N PHE A 244 -12.80 11.13 12.12
CA PHE A 244 -12.58 9.72 11.78
C PHE A 244 -13.71 8.80 12.25
N SER A 245 -14.78 9.34 12.81
CA SER A 245 -15.90 8.54 13.37
C SER A 245 -16.81 7.92 12.30
N LYS A 246 -16.75 8.40 11.05
CA LYS A 246 -17.69 8.05 9.99
C LYS A 246 -17.13 6.99 9.03
N GLN A 247 -16.78 7.41 7.82
CA GLN A 247 -16.39 6.54 6.72
C GLN A 247 -14.95 6.05 6.88
N ARG A 248 -14.04 6.96 7.17
CA ARG A 248 -12.61 6.67 7.30
C ARG A 248 -12.30 6.17 8.70
N ARG A 249 -11.51 5.10 8.77
CA ARG A 249 -10.94 4.61 10.02
C ARG A 249 -9.48 5.07 10.10
N LEU A 250 -9.09 5.58 11.28
CA LEU A 250 -7.71 5.85 11.63
C LEU A 250 -7.16 4.70 12.48
N SER A 251 -5.98 4.20 12.13
CA SER A 251 -5.22 3.26 12.95
C SER A 251 -3.76 3.70 13.10
N PHE A 252 -3.14 3.26 14.17
CA PHE A 252 -1.70 3.39 14.39
C PHE A 252 -1.07 2.01 14.38
N GLU A 253 0.02 1.88 13.63
CA GLU A 253 0.80 0.64 13.55
C GLU A 253 1.99 0.74 14.52
N TYR A 254 2.17 -0.29 15.33
CA TYR A 254 3.19 -0.31 16.38
C TYR A 254 3.91 -1.65 16.41
N ILE A 255 5.14 -1.68 15.91
CA ILE A 255 6.01 -2.85 16.06
C ILE A 255 6.51 -2.88 17.49
N VAL A 256 6.35 -4.03 18.17
CA VAL A 256 6.81 -4.21 19.55
C VAL A 256 8.19 -4.83 19.53
N PHE A 257 9.20 -4.03 19.90
CA PHE A 257 10.59 -4.44 19.99
C PHE A 257 10.96 -4.77 21.43
N LYS A 258 11.51 -5.96 21.66
CA LYS A 258 11.92 -6.45 22.97
C LYS A 258 12.96 -5.53 23.62
N GLY A 259 12.68 -5.09 24.85
CA GLY A 259 13.57 -4.23 25.64
C GLY A 259 13.73 -2.81 25.09
N VAL A 260 13.00 -2.44 24.03
CA VAL A 260 13.12 -1.12 23.39
C VAL A 260 11.87 -0.27 23.61
N ASN A 261 10.69 -0.79 23.26
CA ASN A 261 9.43 -0.06 23.31
C ASN A 261 8.25 -0.90 23.84
N ASP A 262 8.52 -1.98 24.52
CA ASP A 262 7.58 -3.01 24.99
C ASP A 262 7.14 -2.86 26.45
N SER A 263 7.68 -1.87 27.18
CA SER A 263 7.37 -1.68 28.59
C SER A 263 6.07 -0.88 28.81
N LEU A 264 5.49 -0.99 30.02
CA LEU A 264 4.29 -0.24 30.44
C LEU A 264 4.43 1.29 30.34
N ILE A 265 5.66 1.82 30.39
CA ILE A 265 5.91 3.26 30.22
C ILE A 265 5.45 3.69 28.82
N TYR A 266 5.78 2.90 27.81
CA TYR A 266 5.35 3.17 26.43
C TYR A 266 3.83 3.07 26.28
N ALA A 267 3.22 2.05 26.86
CA ALA A 267 1.77 1.87 26.82
C ALA A 267 1.04 3.09 27.46
N LYS A 268 1.52 3.58 28.62
CA LYS A 268 0.98 4.76 29.28
C LYS A 268 1.09 6.02 28.41
N GLU A 269 2.26 6.25 27.81
CA GLU A 269 2.47 7.43 26.94
C GLU A 269 1.67 7.31 25.64
N LEU A 270 1.45 6.13 25.08
CA LEU A 270 0.56 5.92 23.91
C LEU A 270 -0.90 6.32 24.25
N VAL A 271 -1.43 5.85 25.38
CA VAL A 271 -2.78 6.24 25.84
C VAL A 271 -2.89 7.75 26.03
N LYS A 272 -1.87 8.39 26.59
CA LYS A 272 -1.83 9.84 26.80
C LYS A 272 -1.73 10.60 25.46
N LEU A 273 -0.85 10.16 24.56
CA LEU A 273 -0.62 10.79 23.24
C LEU A 273 -1.89 10.77 22.40
N LEU A 274 -2.59 9.62 22.35
CA LEU A 274 -3.74 9.40 21.47
C LEU A 274 -5.08 9.76 22.12
N ARG A 275 -5.08 10.28 23.35
CA ARG A 275 -6.30 10.67 24.05
C ARG A 275 -7.12 11.68 23.24
N GLY A 276 -8.41 11.40 23.10
CA GLY A 276 -9.36 12.28 22.39
C GLY A 276 -9.35 12.10 20.87
N LEU A 277 -8.58 11.15 20.34
CA LEU A 277 -8.58 10.80 18.92
C LEU A 277 -9.33 9.46 18.73
N ASP A 278 -10.33 9.45 17.84
CA ASP A 278 -11.02 8.20 17.47
C ASP A 278 -10.11 7.36 16.57
N CYS A 279 -9.41 6.42 17.17
CA CYS A 279 -8.42 5.61 16.50
C CYS A 279 -8.30 4.21 17.12
N ARG A 280 -7.57 3.35 16.43
CA ARG A 280 -7.22 1.99 16.86
C ARG A 280 -5.71 1.81 16.84
N MET A 281 -5.21 0.83 17.60
CA MET A 281 -3.81 0.42 17.58
C MET A 281 -3.70 -1.00 17.01
N ASN A 282 -2.76 -1.22 16.11
CA ASN A 282 -2.38 -2.54 15.63
C ASN A 282 -0.95 -2.83 16.09
N LEU A 283 -0.79 -3.81 16.96
CA LEU A 283 0.53 -4.31 17.35
C LEU A 283 1.03 -5.27 16.28
N ILE A 284 2.27 -5.08 15.87
CA ILE A 284 2.95 -5.89 14.85
C ILE A 284 4.11 -6.61 15.52
N ARG A 285 4.19 -7.93 15.33
CA ARG A 285 5.37 -8.70 15.69
C ARG A 285 6.52 -8.33 14.75
N PHE A 286 7.68 -8.04 15.31
CA PHE A 286 8.88 -7.81 14.52
C PHE A 286 9.49 -9.13 14.05
N HIS A 287 9.87 -9.17 12.80
CA HIS A 287 10.65 -10.27 12.21
C HIS A 287 12.05 -9.77 11.92
N ALA A 288 13.04 -10.52 12.41
CA ALA A 288 14.45 -10.15 12.25
C ALA A 288 14.82 -9.99 10.76
N ILE A 289 15.50 -8.90 10.47
CA ILE A 289 16.00 -8.62 9.12
C ILE A 289 17.53 -8.49 9.16
N PRO A 290 18.25 -8.85 8.08
CA PRO A 290 19.70 -8.79 8.04
C PRO A 290 20.28 -7.43 8.42
N GLY A 291 21.30 -7.43 9.27
CA GLY A 291 22.04 -6.22 9.66
C GLY A 291 21.25 -5.25 10.55
N VAL A 292 20.24 -5.74 11.30
CA VAL A 292 19.48 -4.97 12.29
C VAL A 292 19.52 -5.70 13.63
N ASP A 293 20.07 -5.00 14.63
CA ASP A 293 20.14 -5.47 16.01
C ASP A 293 18.86 -5.05 16.76
N LEU A 294 17.74 -5.68 16.40
CA LEU A 294 16.43 -5.54 17.05
C LEU A 294 15.80 -6.92 17.16
N GLU A 295 15.13 -7.17 18.27
CA GLU A 295 14.36 -8.40 18.53
C GLU A 295 12.88 -8.07 18.68
N GLY A 296 12.00 -8.97 18.22
CA GLY A 296 10.57 -8.89 18.49
C GLY A 296 10.24 -9.29 19.93
N ALA A 297 9.28 -8.60 20.55
CA ALA A 297 8.74 -9.02 21.82
C ALA A 297 8.01 -10.37 21.68
N ASP A 298 8.00 -11.16 22.75
CA ASP A 298 7.24 -12.40 22.80
C ASP A 298 5.73 -12.16 22.90
N MET A 299 4.94 -13.19 22.70
CA MET A 299 3.48 -13.09 22.67
C MET A 299 2.88 -12.77 24.05
N GLU A 300 3.52 -13.12 25.13
CA GLU A 300 3.09 -12.79 26.50
C GLU A 300 3.19 -11.27 26.71
N THR A 301 4.34 -10.69 26.40
CA THR A 301 4.57 -9.23 26.43
C THR A 301 3.61 -8.48 25.51
N MET A 302 3.44 -8.93 24.28
CA MET A 302 2.51 -8.31 23.32
C MET A 302 1.05 -8.37 23.80
N THR A 303 0.66 -9.48 24.43
CA THR A 303 -0.69 -9.65 24.96
C THR A 303 -0.93 -8.72 26.15
N ALA A 304 0.00 -8.66 27.10
CA ALA A 304 -0.08 -7.76 28.24
C ALA A 304 -0.11 -6.27 27.79
N PHE A 305 0.69 -5.92 26.79
CA PHE A 305 0.71 -4.57 26.20
C PHE A 305 -0.63 -4.21 25.53
N ARG A 306 -1.20 -5.13 24.72
CA ARG A 306 -2.53 -4.98 24.11
C ARG A 306 -3.63 -4.79 25.15
N ASP A 307 -3.63 -5.63 26.18
CA ASP A 307 -4.68 -5.63 27.21
C ASP A 307 -4.62 -4.35 28.03
N TYR A 308 -3.42 -3.86 28.34
CA TYR A 308 -3.24 -2.57 28.98
C TYR A 308 -3.83 -1.44 28.13
N LEU A 309 -3.48 -1.33 26.85
CA LEU A 309 -3.97 -0.29 25.96
C LEU A 309 -5.49 -0.32 25.83
N THR A 310 -6.05 -1.54 25.64
CA THR A 310 -7.49 -1.74 25.46
C THR A 310 -8.28 -1.38 26.74
N SER A 311 -7.80 -1.79 27.92
CA SER A 311 -8.43 -1.45 29.20
C SER A 311 -8.38 0.05 29.53
N HIS A 312 -7.51 0.81 28.88
CA HIS A 312 -7.39 2.26 29.01
C HIS A 312 -8.03 3.04 27.85
N GLY A 313 -8.93 2.39 27.08
CA GLY A 313 -9.75 3.03 26.06
C GLY A 313 -9.13 3.12 24.67
N LEU A 314 -7.95 2.55 24.43
CA LEU A 314 -7.35 2.47 23.10
C LEU A 314 -7.52 1.04 22.56
N PHE A 315 -8.57 0.83 21.75
CA PHE A 315 -8.83 -0.48 21.16
C PHE A 315 -7.62 -0.99 20.37
N THR A 316 -7.07 -2.12 20.79
CA THR A 316 -5.79 -2.62 20.28
C THR A 316 -5.92 -4.07 19.81
N THR A 317 -5.34 -4.37 18.65
CA THR A 317 -5.26 -5.75 18.11
C THR A 317 -3.80 -6.15 17.91
N ILE A 318 -3.52 -7.46 17.97
CA ILE A 318 -2.24 -8.02 17.53
C ILE A 318 -2.46 -8.57 16.12
N ARG A 319 -1.71 -8.08 15.15
CA ARG A 319 -1.80 -8.57 13.76
C ARG A 319 -1.14 -9.94 13.65
N ALA A 320 -1.83 -10.88 13.02
CA ALA A 320 -1.22 -12.14 12.64
C ALA A 320 -0.08 -11.90 11.64
N SER A 321 1.06 -12.53 11.89
CA SER A 321 2.16 -12.59 10.93
C SER A 321 1.79 -13.55 9.81
N ARG A 322 2.10 -13.17 8.57
CA ARG A 322 1.84 -13.96 7.37
C ARG A 322 3.06 -13.97 6.46
N GLY A 323 3.36 -15.11 5.83
CA GLY A 323 4.42 -15.25 4.86
C GLY A 323 5.83 -15.00 5.42
N GLU A 324 6.07 -15.34 6.69
CA GLU A 324 7.38 -15.14 7.34
C GLU A 324 8.48 -15.99 6.66
N ASP A 325 8.15 -17.22 6.31
CA ASP A 325 9.04 -18.20 5.67
C ASP A 325 9.51 -17.80 4.27
N ILE A 326 8.77 -16.90 3.61
CA ILE A 326 9.09 -16.37 2.27
C ILE A 326 9.48 -14.88 2.29
N PHE A 327 9.84 -14.33 3.46
CA PHE A 327 10.17 -12.90 3.62
C PHE A 327 9.07 -11.96 3.10
N ALA A 328 7.81 -12.29 3.36
CA ALA A 328 6.64 -11.49 2.95
C ALA A 328 5.99 -10.70 4.09
N ALA A 329 6.45 -10.86 5.34
CA ALA A 329 5.91 -10.13 6.46
C ALA A 329 6.26 -8.62 6.39
N CYS A 330 5.54 -7.81 7.17
CA CYS A 330 5.72 -6.36 7.17
C CYS A 330 7.17 -5.94 7.43
N GLY A 331 7.72 -5.08 6.57
CA GLY A 331 9.09 -4.59 6.62
C GLY A 331 10.14 -5.49 5.99
N MET A 332 9.78 -6.68 5.49
CA MET A 332 10.72 -7.65 4.92
C MET A 332 10.88 -7.55 3.39
N LEU A 333 10.00 -6.84 2.69
CA LEU A 333 10.03 -6.75 1.23
C LEU A 333 11.27 -6.00 0.72
N SER A 334 11.97 -6.60 -0.24
CA SER A 334 13.14 -6.01 -0.88
C SER A 334 13.54 -6.76 -2.15
N THR A 335 13.89 -6.04 -3.19
CA THR A 335 14.39 -6.58 -4.46
C THR A 335 15.91 -6.48 -4.60
N ALA A 336 16.64 -6.02 -3.56
CA ALA A 336 18.08 -5.79 -3.60
C ALA A 336 18.92 -7.04 -3.98
N LYS A 337 18.49 -8.23 -3.55
CA LYS A 337 19.18 -9.49 -3.88
C LYS A 337 19.02 -9.92 -5.33
N GLN A 338 18.00 -9.49 -6.03
CA GLN A 338 17.74 -9.82 -7.42
C GLN A 338 18.60 -9.01 -8.37
N GLU A 339 18.91 -7.77 -8.01
CA GLU A 339 19.84 -6.92 -8.75
C GLU A 339 21.29 -7.44 -8.72
N GLU A 340 21.67 -8.20 -7.66
CA GLU A 340 22.99 -8.82 -7.54
C GLU A 340 23.10 -10.12 -8.34
N SER A 341 22.03 -10.89 -8.49
CA SER A 341 22.03 -12.13 -9.26
C SER A 341 22.07 -11.90 -10.77
N ASP A 342 21.54 -10.76 -11.24
CA ASP A 342 21.54 -10.40 -12.66
C ASP A 342 22.87 -9.76 -13.13
N LYS A 343 23.82 -9.52 -12.20
CA LYS A 343 25.15 -8.96 -12.49
C LYS A 343 26.26 -10.01 -12.54
N ASN A 344 25.95 -11.26 -12.29
CA ASN A 344 26.87 -12.41 -12.43
C ASN A 344 26.41 -13.32 -13.57
#